data_026a4394cae2f458af4a063f225dfe1e
#
_entry.id   026a4394cae2f458af4a063f225dfe1e
#
_cell.length_a   1.000
_cell.length_b   1.000
_cell.length_c   1.000
_cell.angle_alpha   90.00
_cell.angle_beta   90.00
_cell.angle_gamma   90.00
#
_symmetry.space_group_name_H-M   'P 1'
#
loop_
_entity.id
_entity.type
_entity.pdbx_description
1 polymer ?
#
loop_
_entity_poly.entity_id
_entity_poly.type
_entity_poly.pdbx_seq_one_letter_code
_entity_poly.pdbx_strand_id
1 'polypeptide(L)'
;IALAFSSVFVAPRLQRRFGTVPTLLVNLTLLSALLAVMAIGTDSKSVLATCVVVAGVFLGINNTLVTETVMKAAPVERGVASAAYSFVRFGGGAIAPWLAGKLGEEVSVHLPFWVGAGAVLLGVGVLALTRPYLKHIDDPEDVEVGSVEAEHREAMVITAADA
;
A
#
# COMPACT_ATOMS: atom_id res chain seq x y z
N ILE A 1 -16.79 2.68 -1.97
CA ILE A 1 -17.11 1.70 -3.04
C ILE A 1 -15.92 1.53 -3.97
N ALA A 2 -15.35 2.60 -4.56
CA ALA A 2 -14.20 2.53 -5.48
C ALA A 2 -12.98 1.81 -4.87
N LEU A 3 -12.64 2.12 -3.61
CA LEU A 3 -11.56 1.48 -2.86
C LEU A 3 -11.81 -0.02 -2.68
N ALA A 4 -12.99 -0.43 -2.26
CA ALA A 4 -13.32 -1.83 -2.05
C ALA A 4 -13.30 -2.63 -3.37
N PHE A 5 -13.88 -2.06 -4.42
CA PHE A 5 -13.88 -2.69 -5.74
C PHE A 5 -12.46 -2.89 -6.27
N SER A 6 -11.60 -1.87 -6.19
CA SER A 6 -10.22 -1.96 -6.69
C SER A 6 -9.36 -2.91 -5.87
N SER A 7 -9.55 -2.95 -4.56
CA SER A 7 -8.83 -3.86 -3.66
C SER A 7 -9.13 -5.34 -3.98
N VAL A 8 -10.40 -5.68 -4.26
CA VAL A 8 -10.82 -7.06 -4.47
C VAL A 8 -10.61 -7.53 -5.92
N PHE A 9 -10.89 -6.66 -6.90
CA PHE A 9 -10.92 -7.08 -8.31
C PHE A 9 -9.73 -6.61 -9.13
N VAL A 10 -9.23 -5.39 -8.89
CA VAL A 10 -8.17 -4.79 -9.71
C VAL A 10 -6.79 -5.20 -9.21
N ALA A 11 -6.54 -5.09 -7.92
CA ALA A 11 -5.23 -5.38 -7.33
C ALA A 11 -4.74 -6.81 -7.65
N PRO A 12 -5.55 -7.90 -7.43
CA PRO A 12 -5.08 -9.25 -7.72
C PRO A 12 -4.81 -9.50 -9.21
N ARG A 13 -5.57 -8.86 -10.11
CA ARG A 13 -5.35 -9.00 -11.56
C ARG A 13 -4.05 -8.33 -12.01
N LEU A 14 -3.77 -7.13 -11.52
CA LEU A 14 -2.53 -6.42 -11.83
C LEU A 14 -1.32 -7.17 -11.28
N GLN A 15 -1.42 -7.64 -10.05
CA GLN A 15 -0.37 -8.42 -9.39
C GLN A 15 -0.01 -9.68 -10.17
N ARG A 16 -1.01 -10.48 -10.57
CA ARG A 16 -0.78 -11.70 -11.37
C ARG A 16 -0.16 -11.43 -12.73
N ARG A 17 -0.39 -10.25 -13.30
CA ARG A 17 0.09 -9.91 -14.66
C ARG A 17 1.48 -9.25 -14.65
N PHE A 18 1.78 -8.42 -13.67
CA PHE A 18 2.96 -7.57 -13.64
C PHE A 18 3.87 -7.79 -12.42
N GLY A 19 3.45 -8.60 -11.47
CA GLY A 19 4.12 -8.79 -10.18
C GLY A 19 3.70 -7.73 -9.15
N THR A 20 4.01 -7.98 -7.89
CA THR A 20 3.62 -7.14 -6.75
C THR A 20 4.40 -5.82 -6.74
N VAL A 21 5.73 -5.91 -6.77
CA VAL A 21 6.62 -4.73 -6.64
C VAL A 21 6.49 -3.76 -7.81
N PRO A 22 6.50 -4.18 -9.10
CA PRO A 22 6.29 -3.27 -10.22
C PRO A 22 4.92 -2.59 -10.18
N THR A 23 3.86 -3.34 -9.85
CA THR A 23 2.50 -2.80 -9.75
C THR A 23 2.43 -1.74 -8.66
N LEU A 24 3.06 -1.98 -7.50
CA LEU A 24 3.11 -1.03 -6.41
C LEU A 24 3.84 0.26 -6.78
N LEU A 25 4.99 0.17 -7.47
CA LEU A 25 5.74 1.34 -7.96
C LEU A 25 4.91 2.20 -8.91
N VAL A 26 4.27 1.57 -9.91
CA VAL A 26 3.41 2.29 -10.86
C VAL A 26 2.22 2.93 -10.14
N ASN A 27 1.56 2.18 -9.25
CA ASN A 27 0.41 2.67 -8.50
C ASN A 27 0.76 3.89 -7.62
N LEU A 28 1.88 3.85 -6.90
CA LEU A 28 2.34 4.97 -6.07
C LEU A 28 2.72 6.19 -6.91
N THR A 29 3.38 5.98 -8.05
CA THR A 29 3.74 7.06 -8.98
C THR A 29 2.48 7.75 -9.53
N LEU A 30 1.47 6.97 -9.93
CA LEU A 30 0.18 7.51 -10.40
C LEU A 30 -0.57 8.22 -9.28
N LEU A 31 -0.53 7.70 -8.05
CA LEU A 31 -1.12 8.36 -6.89
C LEU A 31 -0.44 9.71 -6.60
N SER A 32 0.90 9.77 -6.67
CA SER A 32 1.62 11.03 -6.51
C SER A 32 1.27 12.05 -7.60
N ALA A 33 1.19 11.61 -8.86
CA ALA A 33 0.74 12.47 -9.96
C ALA A 33 -0.69 12.98 -9.74
N LEU A 34 -1.59 12.12 -9.26
CA LEU A 34 -2.95 12.51 -8.92
C LEU A 34 -3.01 13.56 -7.81
N LEU A 35 -2.19 13.42 -6.76
CA LEU A 35 -2.09 14.42 -5.70
C LEU A 35 -1.56 15.77 -6.24
N ALA A 36 -0.61 15.75 -7.18
CA ALA A 36 -0.14 16.96 -7.85
C ALA A 36 -1.24 17.62 -8.69
N VAL A 37 -2.07 16.84 -9.39
CA VAL A 37 -3.25 17.35 -10.10
C VAL A 37 -4.25 17.96 -9.12
N MET A 38 -4.49 17.33 -7.97
CA MET A 38 -5.35 17.90 -6.92
C MET A 38 -4.79 19.22 -6.38
N ALA A 39 -3.46 19.33 -6.22
CA ALA A 39 -2.81 20.54 -5.76
C ALA A 39 -3.04 21.72 -6.73
N ILE A 40 -3.05 21.47 -8.04
CA ILE A 40 -3.28 22.50 -9.06
C ILE A 40 -4.78 22.80 -9.21
N GLY A 41 -5.62 21.79 -9.04
CA GLY A 41 -7.07 21.86 -9.30
C GLY A 41 -7.93 22.18 -8.08
N THR A 42 -7.37 22.72 -7.00
CA THR A 42 -8.11 23.00 -5.75
C THR A 42 -9.28 23.98 -5.92
N ASP A 43 -9.24 24.85 -6.93
CA ASP A 43 -10.31 25.82 -7.22
C ASP A 43 -11.56 25.19 -7.85
N SER A 44 -11.43 23.98 -8.41
CA SER A 44 -12.52 23.28 -9.11
C SER A 44 -13.06 22.11 -8.28
N LYS A 45 -14.28 22.29 -7.75
CA LYS A 45 -14.97 21.23 -7.00
C LYS A 45 -15.14 19.93 -7.80
N SER A 46 -15.41 20.03 -9.11
CA SER A 46 -15.59 18.87 -9.98
C SER A 46 -14.28 18.10 -10.17
N VAL A 47 -13.17 18.80 -10.33
CA VAL A 47 -11.83 18.18 -10.44
C VAL A 47 -11.50 17.45 -9.14
N LEU A 48 -11.66 18.12 -7.99
CA LEU A 48 -11.40 17.49 -6.69
C LEU A 48 -12.29 16.25 -6.47
N ALA A 49 -13.59 16.34 -6.75
CA ALA A 49 -14.50 15.21 -6.59
C ALA A 49 -14.09 14.00 -7.44
N THR A 50 -13.74 14.25 -8.71
CA THR A 50 -13.26 13.19 -9.61
C THR A 50 -11.92 12.59 -9.12
N CYS A 51 -10.98 13.44 -8.73
CA CYS A 51 -9.69 12.99 -8.21
C CYS A 51 -9.84 12.16 -6.93
N VAL A 52 -10.76 12.50 -6.03
CA VAL A 52 -11.03 11.70 -4.81
C VAL A 52 -11.52 10.30 -5.15
N VAL A 53 -12.42 10.17 -6.13
CA VAL A 53 -12.90 8.85 -6.59
C VAL A 53 -11.75 8.02 -7.18
N VAL A 54 -10.93 8.65 -8.04
CA VAL A 54 -9.76 8.00 -8.65
C VAL A 54 -8.71 7.64 -7.58
N ALA A 55 -8.47 8.54 -6.61
CA ALA A 55 -7.60 8.26 -5.46
C ALA A 55 -8.08 7.03 -4.68
N GLY A 56 -9.39 6.87 -4.52
CA GLY A 56 -9.97 5.68 -3.88
C GLY A 56 -9.60 4.37 -4.58
N VAL A 57 -9.51 4.37 -5.91
CA VAL A 57 -9.04 3.20 -6.67
C VAL A 57 -7.57 2.91 -6.37
N PHE A 58 -6.69 3.90 -6.47
CA PHE A 58 -5.26 3.73 -6.19
C PHE A 58 -4.99 3.33 -4.74
N LEU A 59 -5.71 3.92 -3.79
CA LEU A 59 -5.60 3.57 -2.37
C LEU A 59 -6.07 2.13 -2.09
N GLY A 60 -7.09 1.64 -2.81
CA GLY A 60 -7.54 0.26 -2.70
C GLY A 60 -6.47 -0.72 -3.17
N ILE A 61 -5.87 -0.48 -4.34
CA ILE A 61 -4.76 -1.28 -4.86
C ILE A 61 -3.57 -1.22 -3.89
N ASN A 62 -3.19 -0.01 -3.46
CA ASN A 62 -2.08 0.19 -2.54
C ASN A 62 -2.26 -0.57 -1.22
N ASN A 63 -3.46 -0.51 -0.64
CA ASN A 63 -3.77 -1.17 0.62
C ASN A 63 -3.54 -2.69 0.55
N THR A 64 -3.98 -3.33 -0.54
CA THR A 64 -3.81 -4.77 -0.76
C THR A 64 -2.33 -5.11 -0.97
N LEU A 65 -1.66 -4.45 -1.91
CA LEU A 65 -0.29 -4.77 -2.27
C LEU A 65 0.71 -4.49 -1.16
N VAL A 66 0.57 -3.36 -0.44
CA VAL A 66 1.48 -3.03 0.68
C VAL A 66 1.32 -4.03 1.82
N THR A 67 0.08 -4.38 2.19
CA THR A 67 -0.17 -5.37 3.25
C THR A 67 0.47 -6.72 2.88
N GLU A 68 0.28 -7.17 1.67
CA GLU A 68 0.87 -8.42 1.19
C GLU A 68 2.40 -8.37 1.15
N THR A 69 2.97 -7.28 0.61
CA THR A 69 4.42 -7.09 0.56
C THR A 69 5.04 -7.13 1.96
N VAL A 70 4.44 -6.43 2.93
CA VAL A 70 4.94 -6.42 4.30
C VAL A 70 4.86 -7.81 4.93
N MET A 71 3.76 -8.54 4.73
CA MET A 71 3.61 -9.87 5.30
C MET A 71 4.56 -10.91 4.69
N LYS A 72 4.93 -10.74 3.41
CA LYS A 72 5.88 -11.64 2.73
C LYS A 72 7.35 -11.26 2.99
N ALA A 73 7.66 -9.96 3.08
CA ALA A 73 9.03 -9.47 3.23
C ALA A 73 9.53 -9.47 4.67
N ALA A 74 8.66 -9.51 5.67
CA ALA A 74 9.06 -9.37 7.06
C ALA A 74 9.81 -10.62 7.57
N PRO A 75 11.05 -10.49 8.07
CA PRO A 75 11.84 -11.60 8.60
C PRO A 75 11.46 -11.95 10.04
N VAL A 76 10.20 -11.76 10.40
CA VAL A 76 9.65 -11.96 11.75
C VAL A 76 8.30 -12.67 11.66
N GLU A 77 7.81 -13.17 12.79
CA GLU A 77 6.48 -13.80 12.86
C GLU A 77 5.38 -12.87 12.34
N ARG A 78 4.40 -13.43 11.63
CA ARG A 78 3.29 -12.68 11.00
C ARG A 78 2.55 -11.77 11.99
N GLY A 79 2.41 -12.19 13.25
CA GLY A 79 1.77 -11.38 14.30
C GLY A 79 2.55 -10.10 14.59
N VAL A 80 3.88 -10.20 14.71
CA VAL A 80 4.76 -9.04 14.96
C VAL A 80 4.80 -8.11 13.74
N ALA A 81 4.92 -8.67 12.53
CA ALA A 81 4.88 -7.90 11.29
C ALA A 81 3.57 -7.12 11.14
N SER A 82 2.43 -7.77 11.41
CA SER A 82 1.11 -7.16 11.35
C SER A 82 0.93 -6.05 12.40
N ALA A 83 1.41 -6.26 13.62
CA ALA A 83 1.36 -5.26 14.68
C ALA A 83 2.21 -4.03 14.35
N ALA A 84 3.45 -4.22 13.89
CA ALA A 84 4.33 -3.15 13.47
C ALA A 84 3.77 -2.36 12.30
N TYR A 85 3.28 -3.04 11.27
CA TYR A 85 2.62 -2.40 10.12
C TYR A 85 1.40 -1.58 10.54
N SER A 86 0.54 -2.14 11.39
CA SER A 86 -0.64 -1.46 11.89
C SER A 86 -0.27 -0.23 12.71
N PHE A 87 0.75 -0.32 13.57
CA PHE A 87 1.25 0.81 14.35
C PHE A 87 1.70 1.97 13.45
N VAL A 88 2.53 1.69 12.45
CA VAL A 88 3.00 2.72 11.51
C VAL A 88 1.84 3.31 10.71
N ARG A 89 0.94 2.46 10.22
CA ARG A 89 -0.21 2.88 9.42
C ARG A 89 -1.19 3.76 10.20
N PHE A 90 -1.59 3.33 11.38
CA PHE A 90 -2.52 4.09 12.22
C PHE A 90 -1.87 5.31 12.85
N GLY A 91 -0.59 5.21 13.25
CA GLY A 91 0.19 6.35 13.73
C GLY A 91 0.32 7.44 12.67
N GLY A 92 0.70 7.07 11.45
CA GLY A 92 0.73 7.99 10.31
C GLY A 92 -0.65 8.55 9.97
N GLY A 93 -1.69 7.70 10.02
CA GLY A 93 -3.09 8.10 9.80
C GLY A 93 -3.63 9.08 10.85
N ALA A 94 -3.10 9.08 12.06
CA ALA A 94 -3.47 10.03 13.11
C ALA A 94 -2.75 11.39 12.92
N ILE A 95 -1.47 11.37 12.55
CA ILE A 95 -0.64 12.57 12.42
C ILE A 95 -0.92 13.31 11.10
N ALA A 96 -1.09 12.59 9.99
CA ALA A 96 -1.20 13.19 8.66
C ALA A 96 -2.39 14.14 8.49
N PRO A 97 -3.63 13.85 8.95
CA PRO A 97 -4.74 14.79 8.85
C PRO A 97 -4.53 16.06 9.67
N TRP A 98 -3.95 15.94 10.86
CA TRP A 98 -3.63 17.10 11.70
C TRP A 98 -2.61 18.02 11.02
N LEU A 99 -1.54 17.43 10.46
CA LEU A 99 -0.52 18.17 9.75
C LEU A 99 -1.09 18.81 8.47
N ALA A 100 -1.91 18.08 7.72
CA ALA A 100 -2.56 18.59 6.52
C ALA A 100 -3.51 19.76 6.82
N GLY A 101 -4.28 19.67 7.91
CA GLY A 101 -5.14 20.76 8.37
C GLY A 101 -4.34 22.01 8.69
N LYS A 102 -3.30 21.88 9.52
CA LYS A 102 -2.42 23.01 9.86
C LYS A 102 -1.77 23.67 8.65
N LEU A 103 -1.21 22.86 7.74
CA LEU A 103 -0.60 23.38 6.50
C LEU A 103 -1.61 24.09 5.60
N GLY A 104 -2.84 23.56 5.54
CA GLY A 104 -3.93 24.17 4.76
C GLY A 104 -4.42 25.50 5.32
N GLU A 105 -4.51 25.62 6.65
CA GLU A 105 -5.00 26.82 7.35
C GLU A 105 -3.93 27.91 7.43
N GLU A 106 -2.68 27.55 7.79
CA GLU A 106 -1.63 28.54 8.06
C GLU A 106 -0.86 28.99 6.82
N VAL A 107 -0.80 28.16 5.75
CA VAL A 107 0.03 28.48 4.58
C VAL A 107 -0.79 28.55 3.30
N SER A 108 -1.34 27.45 2.82
CA SER A 108 -2.22 27.40 1.65
C SER A 108 -2.95 26.07 1.51
N VAL A 109 -4.13 26.09 0.89
CA VAL A 109 -4.94 24.90 0.60
C VAL A 109 -4.25 23.92 -0.35
N HIS A 110 -3.30 24.41 -1.15
CA HIS A 110 -2.53 23.59 -2.12
C HIS A 110 -1.40 22.79 -1.45
N LEU A 111 -0.83 23.32 -0.35
CA LEU A 111 0.39 22.80 0.26
C LEU A 111 0.25 21.36 0.78
N PRO A 112 -0.84 20.95 1.45
CA PRO A 112 -1.01 19.56 1.89
C PRO A 112 -0.90 18.54 0.76
N PHE A 113 -1.43 18.86 -0.42
CA PHE A 113 -1.37 17.98 -1.60
C PHE A 113 0.04 17.87 -2.16
N TRP A 114 0.79 18.97 -2.20
CA TRP A 114 2.22 18.97 -2.62
C TRP A 114 3.09 18.18 -1.64
N VAL A 115 2.88 18.37 -0.35
CA VAL A 115 3.60 17.60 0.69
C VAL A 115 3.25 16.11 0.58
N GLY A 116 1.98 15.78 0.39
CA GLY A 116 1.53 14.41 0.17
C GLY A 116 2.14 13.79 -1.08
N ALA A 117 2.14 14.51 -2.22
CA ALA A 117 2.76 14.05 -3.45
C ALA A 117 4.27 13.78 -3.27
N GLY A 118 4.98 14.69 -2.61
CA GLY A 118 6.40 14.54 -2.30
C GLY A 118 6.69 13.36 -1.39
N ALA A 119 5.89 13.17 -0.34
CA ALA A 119 6.04 12.03 0.57
C ALA A 119 5.82 10.69 -0.14
N VAL A 120 4.82 10.60 -1.03
CA VAL A 120 4.60 9.39 -1.85
C VAL A 120 5.76 9.16 -2.81
N LEU A 121 6.31 10.20 -3.45
CA LEU A 121 7.49 10.07 -4.32
C LEU A 121 8.74 9.60 -3.56
N LEU A 122 8.94 10.07 -2.33
CA LEU A 122 10.01 9.55 -1.48
C LEU A 122 9.81 8.06 -1.21
N GLY A 123 8.58 7.63 -0.93
CA GLY A 123 8.24 6.21 -0.81
C GLY A 123 8.53 5.41 -2.07
N VAL A 124 8.21 5.95 -3.26
CA VAL A 124 8.56 5.36 -4.56
C VAL A 124 10.08 5.21 -4.70
N GLY A 125 10.84 6.24 -4.33
CA GLY A 125 12.30 6.22 -4.37
C GLY A 125 12.89 5.12 -3.47
N VAL A 126 12.42 5.02 -2.23
CA VAL A 126 12.84 3.96 -1.30
C VAL A 126 12.50 2.59 -1.84
N LEU A 127 11.27 2.39 -2.33
CA LEU A 127 10.83 1.11 -2.90
C LEU A 127 11.62 0.74 -4.16
N ALA A 128 11.95 1.71 -5.01
CA ALA A 128 12.77 1.49 -6.20
C ALA A 128 14.20 1.05 -5.85
N LEU A 129 14.79 1.66 -4.82
CA LEU A 129 16.12 1.31 -4.32
C LEU A 129 16.16 -0.08 -3.66
N THR A 130 15.07 -0.46 -2.98
CA THR A 130 14.96 -1.77 -2.33
C THR A 130 14.44 -2.87 -3.24
N ARG A 131 14.04 -2.55 -4.48
CA ARG A 131 13.53 -3.51 -5.45
C ARG A 131 14.37 -4.78 -5.64
N PRO A 132 15.73 -4.73 -5.69
CA PRO A 132 16.54 -5.94 -5.83
C PRO A 132 16.38 -6.91 -4.66
N TYR A 133 16.10 -6.41 -3.45
CA TYR A 133 15.89 -7.22 -2.25
C TYR A 133 14.48 -7.83 -2.18
N LEU A 134 13.53 -7.28 -2.93
CA LEU A 134 12.13 -7.71 -2.94
C LEU A 134 11.77 -8.63 -4.11
N LYS A 135 12.73 -9.03 -4.94
CA LYS A 135 12.48 -9.88 -6.11
C LYS A 135 11.89 -11.24 -5.71
N HIS A 136 12.32 -11.80 -4.58
CA HIS A 136 11.84 -13.09 -4.07
C HIS A 136 10.34 -13.09 -3.74
N ILE A 137 9.72 -11.94 -3.51
CA ILE A 137 8.28 -11.84 -3.19
C ILE A 137 7.40 -12.27 -4.37
N ASP A 138 7.88 -12.05 -5.58
CA ASP A 138 7.18 -12.38 -6.82
C ASP A 138 7.64 -13.74 -7.41
N ASP A 139 8.53 -14.47 -6.72
CA ASP A 139 9.05 -15.76 -7.19
C ASP A 139 8.05 -16.88 -6.89
N PRO A 140 7.62 -17.67 -7.91
CA PRO A 140 6.63 -18.74 -7.72
C PRO A 140 7.09 -19.84 -6.77
N GLU A 141 8.39 -20.13 -6.72
CA GLU A 141 8.96 -21.18 -5.85
C GLU A 141 8.80 -20.87 -4.36
N ASP A 142 8.98 -19.59 -3.96
CA ASP A 142 8.82 -19.18 -2.56
C ASP A 142 7.36 -19.24 -2.09
N VAL A 143 6.42 -19.07 -3.03
CA VAL A 143 4.98 -19.18 -2.73
C VAL A 143 4.57 -20.64 -2.49
N GLU A 144 5.16 -21.57 -3.24
CA GLU A 144 4.85 -23.00 -3.13
C GLU A 144 5.46 -23.62 -1.86
N VAL A 145 6.71 -23.28 -1.55
CA VAL A 145 7.39 -23.69 -0.29
C VAL A 145 6.63 -23.16 0.93
N GLY A 146 6.23 -21.91 0.94
CA GLY A 146 5.47 -21.33 2.05
C GLY A 146 4.10 -21.96 2.26
N SER A 147 3.43 -22.41 1.20
CA SER A 147 2.15 -23.10 1.30
C SER A 147 2.30 -24.52 1.86
N VAL A 148 3.32 -25.27 1.42
CA VAL A 148 3.64 -26.61 1.91
C VAL A 148 4.07 -26.58 3.37
N GLU A 149 4.87 -25.60 3.79
CA GLU A 149 5.24 -25.44 5.20
C GLU A 149 4.05 -25.10 6.10
N ALA A 150 3.13 -24.27 5.62
CA ALA A 150 1.90 -23.94 6.35
C ALA A 150 1.00 -25.17 6.53
N GLU A 151 0.83 -25.95 5.47
CA GLU A 151 0.05 -27.19 5.49
C GLU A 151 0.66 -28.27 6.41
N HIS A 152 1.99 -28.42 6.41
CA HIS A 152 2.69 -29.29 7.34
C HIS A 152 2.55 -28.85 8.79
N ARG A 153 2.57 -27.55 9.05
CA ARG A 153 2.44 -26.99 10.40
C ARG A 153 1.01 -27.19 10.93
N GLU A 154 0.00 -26.98 10.09
CA GLU A 154 -1.40 -27.25 10.46
C GLU A 154 -1.63 -28.75 10.75
N ALA A 155 -1.10 -29.63 9.91
CA ALA A 155 -1.18 -31.06 10.13
C ALA A 155 -0.53 -31.51 11.45
N MET A 156 0.64 -30.94 11.81
CA MET A 156 1.30 -31.22 13.08
C MET A 156 0.50 -30.74 14.29
N VAL A 157 -0.14 -29.58 14.20
CA VAL A 157 -0.97 -29.03 15.28
C VAL A 157 -2.21 -29.90 15.51
N ILE A 158 -2.85 -30.37 14.44
CA ILE A 158 -4.03 -31.27 14.52
C ILE A 158 -3.61 -32.58 15.14
N THR A 159 -2.49 -33.18 14.70
CA THR A 159 -2.01 -34.46 15.24
C THR A 159 -1.59 -34.35 16.71
N ALA A 160 -1.07 -33.22 17.16
CA ALA A 160 -0.71 -32.98 18.55
C ALA A 160 -1.93 -32.71 19.45
N ALA A 161 -3.04 -32.27 18.89
CA ALA A 161 -4.28 -32.03 19.63
C ALA A 161 -5.12 -33.31 19.85
N ASP A 162 -4.89 -34.34 19.03
CA ASP A 162 -5.57 -35.64 19.10
C ASP A 162 -4.81 -36.70 19.95
N ALA A 163 -3.63 -36.38 20.47
CA ALA A 163 -2.78 -37.22 21.31
C ALA A 163 -2.85 -36.84 22.79
#